data_3656799ba7fe96d2085a075281d065ad
#
_entry.id   3656799ba7fe96d2085a075281d065ad
#
_cell.length_a   1.000
_cell.length_b   1.000
_cell.length_c   1.000
_cell.angle_alpha   90.00
_cell.angle_beta   90.00
_cell.angle_gamma   90.00
#
_symmetry.space_group_name_H-M   'P 1'
#
loop_
_entity.id
_entity.type
_entity.pdbx_description
1 polymer ?
#
loop_
_entity_poly.entity_id
_entity_poly.type
_entity_poly.pdbx_seq_one_letter_code
_entity_poly.pdbx_strand_id
1 'polypeptide(L)'
;GYIVACIDPRGTAARGEEFRKCTYMQLGKLESDDMIAAAKWLATQPDVDVKNIGIWGWSYGGFMSSLCIMKGNDIFTTAIAVAPVTHYKYYDSIYTERYMRTPAENERGYEDNAPLNWADKLKGNLLICHGTADDNVHVQNTYELAERLVQANKQFDMAIYTNRNHSIFGGNTTL
;
A
#
# COMPACT_ATOMS: atom_id res chain seq x y z
N GLY A 1 6.90 -19.58 -14.29
CA GLY A 1 6.87 -19.29 -12.86
C GLY A 1 7.11 -17.83 -12.61
N TYR A 2 7.05 -17.41 -11.34
CA TYR A 2 7.33 -16.04 -10.92
C TYR A 2 8.66 -15.98 -10.18
N ILE A 3 9.39 -14.88 -10.34
CA ILE A 3 10.48 -14.50 -9.44
C ILE A 3 9.83 -13.67 -8.32
N VAL A 4 10.05 -14.05 -7.07
CA VAL A 4 9.53 -13.35 -5.91
C VAL A 4 10.69 -12.70 -5.17
N ALA A 5 10.65 -11.38 -5.00
CA ALA A 5 11.62 -10.63 -4.21
C ALA A 5 10.95 -10.10 -2.93
N CYS A 6 11.61 -10.29 -1.80
CA CYS A 6 11.22 -9.72 -0.51
C CYS A 6 12.32 -8.75 -0.09
N ILE A 7 11.94 -7.51 0.21
CA ILE A 7 12.88 -6.42 0.47
C ILE A 7 12.46 -5.74 1.77
N ASP A 8 13.42 -5.53 2.66
CA ASP A 8 13.26 -4.77 3.90
C ASP A 8 13.65 -3.30 3.65
N PRO A 9 12.67 -2.40 3.44
CA PRO A 9 12.96 -0.98 3.25
C PRO A 9 13.36 -0.30 4.55
N ARG A 10 13.79 0.93 4.50
CA ARG A 10 13.96 1.78 5.68
C ARG A 10 12.69 1.77 6.54
N GLY A 11 12.85 1.77 7.85
CA GLY A 11 11.78 1.59 8.81
C GLY A 11 11.66 0.17 9.38
N THR A 12 12.23 -0.85 8.71
CA THR A 12 12.25 -2.21 9.24
C THR A 12 13.23 -2.35 10.41
N ALA A 13 13.03 -3.37 11.25
CA ALA A 13 13.87 -3.64 12.42
C ALA A 13 15.22 -4.27 12.04
N ALA A 14 16.06 -4.52 13.05
CA ALA A 14 17.32 -5.24 13.00
C ALA A 14 18.49 -4.55 12.24
N ARG A 15 18.35 -3.29 11.85
CA ARG A 15 19.41 -2.48 11.22
C ARG A 15 19.77 -1.22 12.02
N GLY A 16 19.44 -1.21 13.31
CA GLY A 16 19.68 -0.09 14.21
C GLY A 16 18.51 0.89 14.30
N GLU A 17 18.56 1.73 15.34
CA GLU A 17 17.49 2.66 15.68
C GLU A 17 17.28 3.75 14.62
N GLU A 18 18.35 4.25 14.05
CA GLU A 18 18.31 5.28 13.02
C GLU A 18 17.58 4.80 11.77
N PHE A 19 17.90 3.60 11.29
CA PHE A 19 17.23 2.95 10.18
C PHE A 19 15.75 2.66 10.47
N ARG A 20 15.44 2.20 11.68
CA ARG A 20 14.08 1.87 12.11
C ARG A 20 13.20 3.10 12.30
N LYS A 21 13.75 4.20 12.83
CA LYS A 21 12.98 5.40 13.21
C LYS A 21 12.91 6.47 12.11
N CYS A 22 13.63 6.32 11.02
CA CYS A 22 13.67 7.35 9.96
C CYS A 22 12.32 7.60 9.29
N THR A 23 11.36 6.67 9.41
CA THR A 23 10.00 6.80 8.87
C THR A 23 9.04 7.55 9.80
N TYR A 24 9.49 7.92 11.00
CA TYR A 24 8.67 8.63 11.98
C TYR A 24 8.10 9.93 11.38
N MET A 25 6.81 10.16 11.57
CA MET A 25 6.00 11.24 11.03
C MET A 25 5.87 11.28 9.50
N GLN A 26 6.36 10.27 8.78
CA GLN A 26 6.33 10.24 7.31
C GLN A 26 6.17 8.81 6.74
N LEU A 27 5.29 8.01 7.35
CA LEU A 27 5.01 6.65 6.88
C LEU A 27 4.67 6.64 5.38
N GLY A 28 5.26 5.69 4.68
CA GLY A 28 5.07 5.50 3.24
C GLY A 28 6.06 6.26 2.36
N LYS A 29 6.75 7.30 2.87
CA LYS A 29 7.68 8.09 2.06
C LYS A 29 8.94 7.30 1.72
N LEU A 30 9.76 7.03 2.72
CA LEU A 30 11.06 6.38 2.52
C LEU A 30 10.89 4.92 2.07
N GLU A 31 9.88 4.25 2.62
CA GLU A 31 9.57 2.87 2.27
C GLU A 31 9.18 2.74 0.79
N SER A 32 8.34 3.63 0.28
CA SER A 32 7.97 3.59 -1.14
C SER A 32 9.12 3.98 -2.05
N ASP A 33 9.95 4.93 -1.65
CA ASP A 33 11.16 5.31 -2.40
C ASP A 33 12.13 4.13 -2.51
N ASP A 34 12.33 3.39 -1.42
CA ASP A 34 13.18 2.20 -1.39
C ASP A 34 12.60 1.05 -2.23
N MET A 35 11.30 0.79 -2.15
CA MET A 35 10.64 -0.24 -2.96
C MET A 35 10.71 0.07 -4.45
N ILE A 36 10.52 1.33 -4.84
CA ILE A 36 10.65 1.77 -6.23
C ILE A 36 12.10 1.64 -6.71
N ALA A 37 13.07 2.04 -5.88
CA ALA A 37 14.49 1.90 -6.21
C ALA A 37 14.89 0.43 -6.36
N ALA A 38 14.40 -0.44 -5.48
CA ALA A 38 14.64 -1.87 -5.55
C ALA A 38 14.01 -2.51 -6.80
N ALA A 39 12.79 -2.13 -7.16
CA ALA A 39 12.15 -2.58 -8.39
C ALA A 39 12.93 -2.16 -9.65
N LYS A 40 13.44 -0.92 -9.67
CA LYS A 40 14.31 -0.43 -10.75
C LYS A 40 15.63 -1.19 -10.83
N TRP A 41 16.21 -1.54 -9.69
CA TRP A 41 17.40 -2.38 -9.66
C TRP A 41 17.09 -3.81 -10.15
N LEU A 42 15.98 -4.42 -9.70
CA LEU A 42 15.56 -5.74 -10.19
C LEU A 42 15.36 -5.74 -11.70
N ALA A 43 14.81 -4.67 -12.26
CA ALA A 43 14.63 -4.51 -13.71
C ALA A 43 15.95 -4.55 -14.52
N THR A 44 17.10 -4.36 -13.87
CA THR A 44 18.41 -4.50 -14.51
C THR A 44 18.94 -5.94 -14.54
N GLN A 45 18.26 -6.87 -13.86
CA GLN A 45 18.71 -8.25 -13.78
C GLN A 45 18.29 -9.03 -15.04
N PRO A 46 19.14 -9.91 -15.56
CA PRO A 46 18.94 -10.55 -16.88
C PRO A 46 17.70 -11.45 -16.96
N ASP A 47 17.25 -12.00 -15.82
CA ASP A 47 16.14 -12.94 -15.76
C ASP A 47 14.79 -12.27 -15.42
N VAL A 48 14.75 -10.94 -15.29
CA VAL A 48 13.55 -10.19 -14.92
C VAL A 48 12.87 -9.61 -16.15
N ASP A 49 11.60 -9.94 -16.33
CA ASP A 49 10.75 -9.30 -17.32
C ASP A 49 10.32 -7.91 -16.84
N VAL A 50 11.00 -6.88 -17.34
CA VAL A 50 10.78 -5.48 -16.97
C VAL A 50 9.37 -4.96 -17.30
N LYS A 51 8.63 -5.64 -18.17
CA LYS A 51 7.27 -5.26 -18.55
C LYS A 51 6.22 -5.82 -17.60
N ASN A 52 6.61 -6.72 -16.69
CA ASN A 52 5.71 -7.43 -15.80
C ASN A 52 6.23 -7.43 -14.36
N ILE A 53 6.57 -6.27 -13.83
CA ILE A 53 6.94 -6.08 -12.43
C ILE A 53 5.71 -5.69 -11.63
N GLY A 54 5.30 -6.57 -10.72
CA GLY A 54 4.18 -6.36 -9.84
C GLY A 54 4.59 -6.15 -8.39
N ILE A 55 3.69 -5.61 -7.59
CA ILE A 55 3.81 -5.50 -6.14
C ILE A 55 2.52 -5.98 -5.48
N TRP A 56 2.61 -6.65 -4.35
CA TRP A 56 1.44 -7.01 -3.58
C TRP A 56 1.70 -6.93 -2.08
N GLY A 57 0.63 -6.74 -1.34
CA GLY A 57 0.73 -6.74 0.10
C GLY A 57 -0.61 -6.62 0.80
N TRP A 58 -0.60 -6.91 2.08
CA TRP A 58 -1.76 -6.95 2.96
C TRP A 58 -1.64 -5.91 4.06
N SER A 59 -2.75 -5.23 4.43
CA SER A 59 -2.77 -4.25 5.51
C SER A 59 -1.79 -3.09 5.23
N TYR A 60 -0.72 -2.95 6.02
CA TYR A 60 0.38 -2.04 5.71
C TYR A 60 0.99 -2.33 4.33
N GLY A 61 1.11 -3.61 3.98
CA GLY A 61 1.56 -4.02 2.64
C GLY A 61 0.59 -3.60 1.54
N GLY A 62 -0.71 -3.58 1.81
CA GLY A 62 -1.73 -3.06 0.91
C GLY A 62 -1.62 -1.53 0.73
N PHE A 63 -1.35 -0.80 1.81
CA PHE A 63 -1.00 0.62 1.75
C PHE A 63 0.22 0.84 0.86
N MET A 64 1.29 0.07 1.06
CA MET A 64 2.51 0.16 0.27
C MET A 64 2.28 -0.20 -1.20
N SER A 65 1.52 -1.27 -1.49
CA SER A 65 1.22 -1.68 -2.86
C SER A 65 0.45 -0.61 -3.61
N SER A 66 -0.57 -0.03 -2.97
CA SER A 66 -1.35 1.07 -3.54
C SER A 66 -0.48 2.30 -3.80
N LEU A 67 0.34 2.69 -2.83
CA LEU A 67 1.21 3.86 -2.95
C LEU A 67 2.30 3.66 -4.01
N CYS A 68 2.94 2.49 -4.02
CA CYS A 68 4.03 2.20 -4.93
C CYS A 68 3.60 2.14 -6.40
N ILE A 69 2.42 1.56 -6.73
CA ILE A 69 1.97 1.54 -8.12
C ILE A 69 1.65 2.95 -8.64
N MET A 70 1.24 3.87 -7.75
CA MET A 70 0.93 5.24 -8.12
C MET A 70 2.18 6.11 -8.20
N LYS A 71 3.07 6.04 -7.20
CA LYS A 71 4.35 6.78 -7.17
C LYS A 71 5.36 6.23 -8.18
N GLY A 72 5.46 4.91 -8.27
CA GLY A 72 6.36 4.19 -9.17
C GLY A 72 5.68 3.71 -10.45
N ASN A 73 4.81 4.52 -11.03
CA ASN A 73 4.02 4.19 -12.21
C ASN A 73 4.84 4.07 -13.51
N ASP A 74 6.13 4.23 -13.42
CA ASP A 74 7.13 3.99 -14.47
C ASP A 74 7.80 2.62 -14.35
N ILE A 75 7.62 1.91 -13.24
CA ILE A 75 8.23 0.60 -12.99
C ILE A 75 7.23 -0.49 -12.61
N PHE A 76 6.21 -0.17 -11.78
CA PHE A 76 5.18 -1.14 -11.41
C PHE A 76 4.04 -1.14 -12.42
N THR A 77 3.74 -2.30 -12.99
CA THR A 77 2.67 -2.50 -13.97
C THR A 77 1.40 -3.09 -13.36
N THR A 78 1.52 -3.74 -12.22
CA THR A 78 0.41 -4.40 -11.53
C THR A 78 0.59 -4.29 -10.02
N ALA A 79 -0.51 -4.07 -9.30
CA ALA A 79 -0.52 -4.15 -7.84
C ALA A 79 -1.75 -4.92 -7.34
N ILE A 80 -1.54 -5.66 -6.24
CA ILE A 80 -2.63 -6.26 -5.46
C ILE A 80 -2.56 -5.68 -4.05
N ALA A 81 -3.59 -4.96 -3.65
CA ALA A 81 -3.72 -4.33 -2.35
C ALA A 81 -4.82 -5.01 -1.54
N VAL A 82 -4.44 -5.78 -0.52
CA VAL A 82 -5.39 -6.50 0.33
C VAL A 82 -5.59 -5.76 1.63
N ALA A 83 -6.83 -5.45 1.97
CA ALA A 83 -7.23 -4.71 3.17
C ALA A 83 -6.33 -3.47 3.42
N PRO A 84 -6.15 -2.59 2.40
CA PRO A 84 -5.18 -1.51 2.47
C PRO A 84 -5.63 -0.41 3.42
N VAL A 85 -4.70 0.13 4.21
CA VAL A 85 -4.84 1.50 4.72
C VAL A 85 -4.64 2.45 3.53
N THR A 86 -5.54 3.39 3.33
CA THR A 86 -5.45 4.35 2.23
C THR A 86 -5.23 5.79 2.68
N HIS A 87 -5.51 6.02 3.96
CA HIS A 87 -5.16 7.24 4.68
C HIS A 87 -5.11 6.96 6.18
N TYR A 88 -4.04 7.34 6.85
CA TYR A 88 -3.85 7.02 8.27
C TYR A 88 -4.86 7.69 9.22
N LYS A 89 -5.60 8.72 8.79
CA LYS A 89 -6.73 9.25 9.56
C LYS A 89 -7.89 8.25 9.74
N TYR A 90 -7.93 7.19 8.94
CA TYR A 90 -8.93 6.13 9.01
C TYR A 90 -8.43 4.89 9.77
N TYR A 91 -7.25 4.96 10.37
CA TYR A 91 -6.71 3.88 11.18
C TYR A 91 -6.75 4.24 12.67
N ASP A 92 -6.58 3.23 13.55
CA ASP A 92 -6.67 3.45 14.99
C ASP A 92 -5.61 4.42 15.51
N SER A 93 -5.95 5.16 16.58
CA SER A 93 -5.08 6.20 17.12
C SER A 93 -3.88 5.64 17.89
N ILE A 94 -4.01 4.47 18.54
CA ILE A 94 -2.90 3.87 19.31
C ILE A 94 -1.71 3.55 18.41
N TYR A 95 -1.96 2.95 17.25
CA TYR A 95 -0.92 2.69 16.25
C TYR A 95 -0.49 3.99 15.56
N THR A 96 -1.46 4.71 15.01
CA THR A 96 -1.19 5.83 14.11
C THR A 96 -0.46 6.98 14.82
N GLU A 97 -0.92 7.40 15.98
CA GLU A 97 -0.30 8.53 16.71
C GLU A 97 1.10 8.19 17.24
N ARG A 98 1.39 6.92 17.50
CA ARG A 98 2.73 6.47 17.86
C ARG A 98 3.75 6.79 16.76
N TYR A 99 3.37 6.63 15.50
CA TYR A 99 4.28 6.78 14.36
C TYR A 99 4.13 8.12 13.64
N MET A 100 2.96 8.74 13.74
CA MET A 100 2.60 9.92 12.92
C MET A 100 2.22 11.14 13.77
N ARG A 101 2.10 11.02 15.10
CA ARG A 101 1.41 11.97 15.97
C ARG A 101 -0.05 12.18 15.54
N THR A 102 -0.69 13.24 16.03
CA THR A 102 -2.05 13.57 15.61
C THR A 102 -2.06 14.26 14.24
N PRO A 103 -3.18 14.21 13.49
CA PRO A 103 -3.31 14.94 12.23
C PRO A 103 -3.06 16.44 12.35
N ALA A 104 -3.45 17.04 13.48
CA ALA A 104 -3.24 18.47 13.72
C ALA A 104 -1.76 18.84 13.90
N GLU A 105 -0.95 17.92 14.45
CA GLU A 105 0.50 18.13 14.64
C GLU A 105 1.31 17.82 13.38
N ASN A 106 0.78 17.00 12.48
CA ASN A 106 1.54 16.45 11.34
C ASN A 106 0.68 16.30 10.08
N GLU A 107 -0.08 17.32 9.72
CA GLU A 107 -0.98 17.31 8.55
C GLU A 107 -0.25 16.81 7.28
N ARG A 108 0.92 17.35 6.98
CA ARG A 108 1.68 16.96 5.79
C ARG A 108 2.11 15.49 5.79
N GLY A 109 2.51 14.95 6.94
CA GLY A 109 2.87 13.53 7.05
C GLY A 109 1.70 12.61 6.71
N TYR A 110 0.48 13.00 7.09
CA TYR A 110 -0.74 12.26 6.76
C TYR A 110 -1.12 12.38 5.29
N GLU A 111 -0.98 13.56 4.68
CA GLU A 111 -1.47 13.84 3.33
C GLU A 111 -0.48 13.45 2.23
N ASP A 112 0.82 13.74 2.41
CA ASP A 112 1.81 13.64 1.34
C ASP A 112 1.98 12.20 0.80
N ASN A 113 1.76 11.17 1.64
CA ASN A 113 1.93 9.77 1.25
C ASN A 113 0.67 8.92 1.41
N ALA A 114 -0.49 9.54 1.55
CA ALA A 114 -1.75 8.81 1.52
C ALA A 114 -2.07 8.34 0.08
N PRO A 115 -2.30 7.04 -0.17
CA PRO A 115 -2.72 6.55 -1.49
C PRO A 115 -3.88 7.33 -2.10
N LEU A 116 -4.83 7.80 -1.28
CA LEU A 116 -5.95 8.62 -1.74
C LEU A 116 -5.52 9.85 -2.55
N ASN A 117 -4.39 10.46 -2.18
CA ASN A 117 -3.91 11.69 -2.79
C ASN A 117 -3.02 11.43 -4.02
N TRP A 118 -2.78 10.17 -4.34
CA TRP A 118 -2.01 9.74 -5.51
C TRP A 118 -2.86 9.01 -6.56
N ALA A 119 -4.17 8.88 -6.33
CA ALA A 119 -5.07 8.11 -7.19
C ALA A 119 -5.02 8.55 -8.67
N ASP A 120 -4.85 9.86 -8.95
CA ASP A 120 -4.71 10.41 -10.30
C ASP A 120 -3.44 9.94 -11.03
N LYS A 121 -2.46 9.40 -10.31
CA LYS A 121 -1.19 8.91 -10.87
C LYS A 121 -1.23 7.44 -11.28
N LEU A 122 -2.30 6.71 -10.98
CA LEU A 122 -2.42 5.30 -11.36
C LEU A 122 -2.32 5.13 -12.89
N LYS A 123 -1.42 4.24 -13.34
CA LYS A 123 -1.27 3.86 -14.75
C LYS A 123 -1.36 2.36 -15.01
N GLY A 124 -1.01 1.55 -14.05
CA GLY A 124 -1.02 0.08 -14.15
C GLY A 124 -2.35 -0.53 -13.72
N ASN A 125 -2.35 -1.84 -13.57
CA ASN A 125 -3.50 -2.62 -13.12
C ASN A 125 -3.51 -2.72 -11.60
N LEU A 126 -4.57 -2.27 -10.96
CA LEU A 126 -4.74 -2.33 -9.51
C LEU A 126 -5.93 -3.22 -9.17
N LEU A 127 -5.68 -4.26 -8.37
CA LEU A 127 -6.73 -5.06 -7.73
C LEU A 127 -6.76 -4.72 -6.24
N ILE A 128 -7.93 -4.33 -5.73
CA ILE A 128 -8.17 -4.08 -4.30
C ILE A 128 -9.07 -5.19 -3.76
N CYS A 129 -8.63 -5.85 -2.67
CA CYS A 129 -9.39 -6.88 -1.98
C CYS A 129 -9.70 -6.44 -0.56
N HIS A 130 -10.96 -6.60 -0.08
CA HIS A 130 -11.31 -6.23 1.30
C HIS A 130 -12.49 -7.03 1.84
N GLY A 131 -12.45 -7.33 3.12
CA GLY A 131 -13.57 -7.91 3.86
C GLY A 131 -14.49 -6.83 4.44
N THR A 132 -15.81 -6.96 4.32
CA THR A 132 -16.74 -5.93 4.83
C THR A 132 -16.89 -5.93 6.35
N ALA A 133 -16.50 -7.00 7.03
CA ALA A 133 -16.47 -7.09 8.49
C ALA A 133 -15.04 -6.95 9.05
N ASP A 134 -14.18 -6.27 8.33
CA ASP A 134 -12.83 -5.94 8.80
C ASP A 134 -12.93 -4.90 9.93
N ASP A 135 -12.60 -5.35 11.15
CA ASP A 135 -12.62 -4.55 12.38
C ASP A 135 -11.24 -3.98 12.74
N ASN A 136 -10.24 -4.25 11.92
CA ASN A 136 -8.88 -3.72 12.03
C ASN A 136 -8.70 -2.54 11.06
N VAL A 137 -8.62 -2.83 9.75
CA VAL A 137 -8.63 -1.81 8.71
C VAL A 137 -10.04 -1.68 8.14
N HIS A 138 -10.76 -0.66 8.54
CA HIS A 138 -12.13 -0.46 8.13
C HIS A 138 -12.27 -0.41 6.61
N VAL A 139 -13.27 -1.11 6.05
CA VAL A 139 -13.51 -1.19 4.59
C VAL A 139 -13.71 0.20 3.94
N GLN A 140 -14.02 1.23 4.73
CA GLN A 140 -14.05 2.62 4.30
C GLN A 140 -12.77 3.02 3.57
N ASN A 141 -11.60 2.56 4.04
CA ASN A 141 -10.33 2.82 3.35
C ASN A 141 -10.38 2.45 1.87
N THR A 142 -10.92 1.27 1.55
CA THR A 142 -11.07 0.81 0.16
C THR A 142 -12.11 1.62 -0.61
N TYR A 143 -13.25 1.93 -0.01
CA TYR A 143 -14.29 2.71 -0.68
C TYR A 143 -13.85 4.15 -0.98
N GLU A 144 -13.12 4.78 -0.07
CA GLU A 144 -12.56 6.12 -0.31
C GLU A 144 -11.52 6.11 -1.44
N LEU A 145 -10.66 5.08 -1.49
CA LEU A 145 -9.72 4.94 -2.60
C LEU A 145 -10.45 4.69 -3.93
N ALA A 146 -11.45 3.81 -3.94
CA ALA A 146 -12.26 3.54 -5.12
C ALA A 146 -12.93 4.82 -5.64
N GLU A 147 -13.52 5.64 -4.75
CA GLU A 147 -14.11 6.92 -5.13
C GLU A 147 -13.07 7.87 -5.73
N ARG A 148 -11.87 7.98 -5.14
CA ARG A 148 -10.80 8.83 -5.70
C ARG A 148 -10.35 8.36 -7.08
N LEU A 149 -10.28 7.05 -7.30
CA LEU A 149 -9.93 6.47 -8.60
C LEU A 149 -11.01 6.74 -9.65
N VAL A 150 -12.28 6.63 -9.28
CA VAL A 150 -13.42 6.96 -10.14
C VAL A 150 -13.38 8.44 -10.54
N GLN A 151 -13.20 9.36 -9.58
CA GLN A 151 -13.11 10.80 -9.84
C GLN A 151 -11.90 11.15 -10.71
N ALA A 152 -10.81 10.39 -10.60
CA ALA A 152 -9.63 10.54 -11.44
C ALA A 152 -9.74 9.83 -12.81
N ASN A 153 -10.88 9.23 -13.12
CA ASN A 153 -11.13 8.45 -14.35
C ASN A 153 -10.09 7.31 -14.54
N LYS A 154 -9.80 6.56 -13.46
CA LYS A 154 -8.89 5.42 -13.47
C LYS A 154 -9.65 4.11 -13.46
N GLN A 155 -9.16 3.13 -14.21
CA GLN A 155 -9.68 1.77 -14.18
C GLN A 155 -8.96 0.95 -13.12
N PHE A 156 -9.69 0.15 -12.38
CA PHE A 156 -9.20 -0.75 -11.34
C PHE A 156 -10.17 -1.90 -11.13
N ASP A 157 -9.72 -2.98 -10.54
CA ASP A 157 -10.54 -4.10 -10.12
C ASP A 157 -10.73 -4.09 -8.60
N MET A 158 -11.89 -4.56 -8.14
CA MET A 158 -12.19 -4.65 -6.71
C MET A 158 -12.90 -5.97 -6.39
N ALA A 159 -12.40 -6.68 -5.37
CA ALA A 159 -13.01 -7.89 -4.83
C ALA A 159 -13.43 -7.65 -3.37
N ILE A 160 -14.74 -7.59 -3.13
CA ILE A 160 -15.32 -7.40 -1.79
C ILE A 160 -15.82 -8.73 -1.25
N TYR A 161 -15.30 -9.11 -0.09
CA TYR A 161 -15.66 -10.34 0.62
C TYR A 161 -16.62 -10.02 1.76
N THR A 162 -17.91 -10.25 1.52
CA THR A 162 -18.99 -9.94 2.47
C THR A 162 -18.81 -10.71 3.77
N ASN A 163 -18.94 -10.03 4.91
CA ASN A 163 -18.81 -10.59 6.26
C ASN A 163 -17.47 -11.32 6.52
N ARG A 164 -16.40 -10.92 5.85
CA ARG A 164 -15.03 -11.39 6.15
C ARG A 164 -14.27 -10.32 6.92
N ASN A 165 -13.49 -10.80 7.88
CA ASN A 165 -12.63 -9.96 8.73
C ASN A 165 -11.33 -9.53 8.01
N HIS A 166 -10.39 -8.95 8.76
CA HIS A 166 -9.10 -8.48 8.23
C HIS A 166 -8.29 -9.57 7.51
N SER A 167 -8.41 -10.82 7.92
CA SER A 167 -7.72 -11.96 7.30
C SER A 167 -8.47 -12.57 6.11
N ILE A 168 -9.65 -12.05 5.77
CA ILE A 168 -10.56 -12.60 4.74
C ILE A 168 -10.79 -14.12 4.96
N PHE A 169 -10.90 -14.50 6.23
CA PHE A 169 -10.95 -15.90 6.63
C PHE A 169 -12.38 -16.44 6.69
N GLY A 170 -12.55 -17.71 6.31
CA GLY A 170 -13.81 -18.46 6.46
C GLY A 170 -14.61 -18.63 5.16
N GLY A 171 -15.48 -19.62 5.15
CA GLY A 171 -16.22 -20.03 3.95
C GLY A 171 -15.29 -20.60 2.88
N ASN A 172 -15.63 -20.40 1.61
CA ASN A 172 -14.82 -20.84 0.45
C ASN A 172 -13.92 -19.71 -0.06
N THR A 173 -13.32 -18.93 0.84
CA THR A 173 -12.40 -17.84 0.47
C THR A 173 -10.95 -18.30 0.27
N THR A 174 -10.63 -19.50 0.67
CA THR A 174 -9.36 -20.18 0.34
C THR A 174 -9.51 -20.93 -0.96
N LEU A 175 -9.08 -20.31 -2.02
CA LEU A 175 -8.88 -20.95 -3.33
C LEU A 175 -7.42 -21.35 -3.49
#